data_3822f9881fb8069dd3c469cd9dc529c1
#
_entry.id   3822f9881fb8069dd3c469cd9dc529c1
#
_cell.length_a   1.000
_cell.length_b   1.000
_cell.length_c   1.000
_cell.angle_alpha   90.00
_cell.angle_beta   90.00
_cell.angle_gamma   90.00
#
_symmetry.space_group_name_H-M   'P 1'
#
loop_
_entity.id
_entity.type
_entity.pdbx_description
1 polymer ?
#
loop_
_entity_poly.entity_id
_entity_poly.type
_entity_poly.pdbx_seq_one_letter_code
_entity_poly.pdbx_strand_id
1 'polypeptide(L)'
;MTEVLTRYTNGNYKVILLKNGTKIRYNSLDNLTPEFAESIDCTITEKCDGGCEYCYLGCNIHGKHADLNQNFFNSLHKGQELALNGNDLSHPELIEFLNRMKNQGVICNITVNQIHFIREIEKIRFLVNNNLIWGLGISLVNSSDDKLYEYLKEFPNAVIHTIDGLLTKEDIDNMSNKNIKLLILGYKVLGRGINYYNTHKEEIKNNIEYIENNILSIQNNFNVISFDNLAIEHLNLQEKFKNNWEQLYMGNEGEFTFYISATDKTYSISSLESSLVFPIKDNDTVDTMFNHIRNI
;
A
#
# COMPACT_ATOMS: atom_id res chain seq x y z
N MET A 1 -15.26 -21.83 -0.73
CA MET A 1 -14.80 -21.21 -2.00
C MET A 1 -14.65 -19.72 -1.73
N THR A 2 -13.50 -19.14 -2.08
CA THR A 2 -13.27 -17.70 -1.92
C THR A 2 -14.13 -16.95 -2.95
N GLU A 3 -14.96 -16.02 -2.48
CA GLU A 3 -15.86 -15.28 -3.35
C GLU A 3 -15.09 -14.24 -4.20
N VAL A 4 -15.59 -14.01 -5.41
CA VAL A 4 -15.06 -13.00 -6.33
C VAL A 4 -15.56 -11.62 -5.90
N LEU A 5 -14.66 -10.65 -5.75
CA LEU A 5 -15.00 -9.27 -5.52
C LEU A 5 -15.32 -8.55 -6.83
N THR A 6 -14.42 -8.66 -7.80
CA THR A 6 -14.60 -8.06 -9.14
C THR A 6 -13.87 -8.84 -10.21
N ARG A 7 -14.28 -8.63 -11.47
CA ARG A 7 -13.62 -9.12 -12.68
C ARG A 7 -13.61 -8.01 -13.71
N TYR A 8 -12.48 -7.87 -14.41
CA TYR A 8 -12.36 -6.93 -15.53
C TYR A 8 -11.33 -7.41 -16.54
N THR A 9 -11.35 -6.82 -17.72
CA THR A 9 -10.32 -7.00 -18.74
C THR A 9 -9.43 -5.78 -18.70
N ASN A 10 -8.11 -5.99 -18.80
CA ASN A 10 -7.12 -4.93 -18.84
C ASN A 10 -6.12 -5.22 -19.99
N GLY A 11 -6.24 -4.45 -21.08
CA GLY A 11 -5.45 -4.71 -22.28
C GLY A 11 -5.65 -6.14 -22.81
N ASN A 12 -4.57 -6.93 -22.84
CA ASN A 12 -4.58 -8.28 -23.41
C ASN A 12 -4.87 -9.40 -22.40
N TYR A 13 -5.27 -9.09 -21.16
CA TYR A 13 -5.49 -10.09 -20.11
C TYR A 13 -6.73 -9.79 -19.27
N LYS A 14 -7.14 -10.77 -18.49
CA LYS A 14 -8.24 -10.67 -17.55
C LYS A 14 -7.72 -10.68 -16.11
N VAL A 15 -8.38 -9.92 -15.26
CA VAL A 15 -8.10 -9.84 -13.84
C VAL A 15 -9.31 -10.33 -13.04
N ILE A 16 -9.05 -11.16 -12.04
CA ILE A 16 -10.02 -11.55 -11.01
C ILE A 16 -9.44 -11.12 -9.67
N LEU A 17 -10.17 -10.29 -8.95
CA LEU A 17 -9.88 -9.95 -7.56
C LEU A 17 -10.86 -10.70 -6.65
N LEU A 18 -10.32 -11.46 -5.72
CA LEU A 18 -11.10 -12.22 -4.74
C LEU A 18 -11.34 -11.41 -3.47
N LYS A 19 -12.40 -11.74 -2.72
CA LYS A 19 -12.73 -11.04 -1.47
C LYS A 19 -11.66 -11.15 -0.38
N ASN A 20 -10.75 -12.11 -0.46
CA ASN A 20 -9.62 -12.24 0.47
C ASN A 20 -8.37 -11.42 0.07
N GLY A 21 -8.44 -10.64 -1.03
CA GLY A 21 -7.36 -9.83 -1.55
C GLY A 21 -6.50 -10.52 -2.62
N THR A 22 -6.70 -11.81 -2.92
CA THR A 22 -5.95 -12.50 -3.97
C THR A 22 -6.32 -11.93 -5.34
N LYS A 23 -5.32 -11.50 -6.10
CA LYS A 23 -5.44 -11.06 -7.48
C LYS A 23 -4.91 -12.15 -8.42
N ILE A 24 -5.68 -12.47 -9.44
CA ILE A 24 -5.32 -13.46 -10.47
C ILE A 24 -5.34 -12.74 -11.81
N ARG A 25 -4.22 -12.79 -12.52
CA ARG A 25 -4.08 -12.32 -13.90
C ARG A 25 -3.95 -13.53 -14.81
N TYR A 26 -4.64 -13.53 -15.94
CA TYR A 26 -4.51 -14.60 -16.91
C TYR A 26 -4.84 -14.15 -18.34
N ASN A 27 -4.10 -14.71 -19.28
CA ASN A 27 -4.39 -14.63 -20.72
C ASN A 27 -3.90 -15.92 -21.41
N SER A 28 -3.95 -15.95 -22.75
CA SER A 28 -3.42 -17.04 -23.57
C SER A 28 -2.05 -16.72 -24.17
N LEU A 29 -1.44 -15.60 -23.80
CA LEU A 29 -0.15 -15.11 -24.30
C LEU A 29 0.90 -15.19 -23.19
N ASP A 30 2.18 -15.14 -23.57
CA ASP A 30 3.28 -15.21 -22.60
C ASP A 30 3.54 -13.89 -21.85
N ASN A 31 2.91 -12.78 -22.28
CA ASN A 31 3.09 -11.48 -21.67
C ASN A 31 1.76 -10.83 -21.30
N LEU A 32 1.77 -10.00 -20.26
CA LEU A 32 0.65 -9.16 -19.82
C LEU A 32 0.92 -7.72 -20.22
N THR A 33 0.02 -7.13 -21.01
CA THR A 33 0.12 -5.73 -21.45
C THR A 33 -1.10 -4.96 -20.95
N PRO A 34 -0.99 -4.21 -19.83
CA PRO A 34 -2.11 -3.45 -19.29
C PRO A 34 -2.45 -2.23 -20.18
N GLU A 35 -3.73 -1.92 -20.29
CA GLU A 35 -4.25 -0.72 -20.92
C GLU A 35 -4.29 0.44 -19.91
N PHE A 36 -4.60 0.13 -18.63
CA PHE A 36 -4.62 1.05 -17.52
C PHE A 36 -3.94 0.45 -16.28
N ALA A 37 -3.53 1.28 -15.34
CA ALA A 37 -2.95 0.81 -14.08
C ALA A 37 -3.96 -0.02 -13.28
N GLU A 38 -3.56 -1.18 -12.76
CA GLU A 38 -4.45 -2.00 -11.92
C GLU A 38 -4.64 -1.41 -10.53
N SER A 39 -3.60 -0.77 -10.01
CA SER A 39 -3.61 -0.09 -8.72
C SER A 39 -2.87 1.24 -8.81
N ILE A 40 -3.38 2.22 -8.09
CA ILE A 40 -2.77 3.54 -7.97
C ILE A 40 -2.57 3.83 -6.49
N ASP A 41 -1.32 4.07 -6.09
CA ASP A 41 -1.02 4.61 -4.78
C ASP A 41 -1.26 6.12 -4.80
N CYS A 42 -2.10 6.62 -3.90
CA CYS A 42 -2.53 8.02 -3.94
C CYS A 42 -2.44 8.70 -2.58
N THR A 43 -1.57 9.72 -2.47
CA THR A 43 -1.54 10.58 -1.29
C THR A 43 -2.61 11.64 -1.38
N ILE A 44 -3.62 11.57 -0.50
CA ILE A 44 -4.72 12.53 -0.42
C ILE A 44 -4.58 13.51 0.75
N THR A 45 -3.65 13.26 1.67
CA THR A 45 -3.40 14.15 2.80
C THR A 45 -1.98 14.02 3.33
N GLU A 46 -1.39 15.15 3.67
CA GLU A 46 -0.14 15.25 4.43
C GLU A 46 -0.39 15.63 5.90
N LYS A 47 -1.64 15.88 6.26
CA LYS A 47 -2.01 16.25 7.63
C LYS A 47 -2.08 15.00 8.50
N CYS A 48 -1.20 14.95 9.52
CA CYS A 48 -1.10 13.80 10.41
C CYS A 48 -0.58 14.25 11.79
N ASP A 49 -1.17 13.73 12.85
CA ASP A 49 -0.76 13.92 14.23
C ASP A 49 0.05 12.73 14.80
N GLY A 50 0.36 11.73 13.97
CA GLY A 50 1.07 10.51 14.39
C GLY A 50 2.54 10.72 14.78
N GLY A 51 3.19 11.77 14.29
CA GLY A 51 4.54 12.17 14.71
C GLY A 51 5.68 11.19 14.37
N CYS A 52 5.47 10.19 13.49
CA CYS A 52 6.49 9.19 13.16
C CYS A 52 7.81 9.82 12.73
N GLU A 53 8.90 9.51 13.43
CA GLU A 53 10.23 10.09 13.17
C GLU A 53 10.82 9.66 11.81
N TYR A 54 10.38 8.52 11.29
CA TYR A 54 10.79 7.92 10.00
C TYR A 54 9.80 8.17 8.86
N CYS A 55 8.82 9.07 9.01
CA CYS A 55 7.79 9.30 8.00
C CYS A 55 8.39 9.80 6.68
N TYR A 56 8.32 8.99 5.63
CA TYR A 56 8.87 9.32 4.32
C TYR A 56 8.12 10.44 3.60
N LEU A 57 6.81 10.60 3.86
CA LEU A 57 6.01 11.72 3.35
C LEU A 57 6.23 13.03 4.14
N GLY A 58 6.84 12.97 5.33
CA GLY A 58 7.01 14.15 6.17
C GLY A 58 5.71 14.71 6.76
N CYS A 59 4.64 13.92 6.77
CA CYS A 59 3.31 14.34 7.26
C CYS A 59 3.36 14.94 8.65
N ASN A 60 2.61 16.02 8.88
CA ASN A 60 2.56 16.72 10.17
C ASN A 60 1.19 17.39 10.40
N ILE A 61 0.98 18.00 11.58
CA ILE A 61 -0.29 18.62 11.96
C ILE A 61 -0.68 19.85 11.10
N HIS A 62 0.28 20.44 10.41
CA HIS A 62 0.08 21.59 9.51
C HIS A 62 0.03 21.17 8.04
N GLY A 63 0.11 19.86 7.75
CA GLY A 63 0.00 19.34 6.40
C GLY A 63 -1.34 19.67 5.75
N LYS A 64 -1.36 19.70 4.44
CA LYS A 64 -2.54 20.01 3.63
C LYS A 64 -3.35 18.77 3.27
N HIS A 65 -4.62 18.98 2.97
CA HIS A 65 -5.47 18.00 2.30
C HIS A 65 -5.52 18.28 0.81
N ALA A 66 -5.63 17.24 -0.01
CA ALA A 66 -5.88 17.37 -1.43
C ALA A 66 -7.32 17.84 -1.70
N ASP A 67 -7.54 18.50 -2.83
CA ASP A 67 -8.87 18.64 -3.40
C ASP A 67 -9.28 17.29 -4.02
N LEU A 68 -10.26 16.62 -3.46
CA LEU A 68 -10.75 15.33 -3.94
C LEU A 68 -11.68 15.45 -5.17
N ASN A 69 -11.90 16.68 -5.70
CA ASN A 69 -12.66 16.93 -6.92
C ASN A 69 -11.77 17.08 -8.15
N GLN A 70 -10.45 16.80 -8.04
CA GLN A 70 -9.56 16.81 -9.21
C GLN A 70 -10.10 15.86 -10.30
N ASN A 71 -10.05 16.32 -11.57
CA ASN A 71 -10.70 15.66 -12.70
C ASN A 71 -10.25 14.22 -12.94
N PHE A 72 -8.98 13.92 -12.69
CA PHE A 72 -8.44 12.58 -12.92
C PHE A 72 -9.15 11.49 -12.10
N PHE A 73 -9.71 11.78 -10.92
CA PHE A 73 -10.48 10.82 -10.15
C PHE A 73 -11.72 10.32 -10.91
N ASN A 74 -12.27 11.11 -11.82
CA ASN A 74 -13.43 10.71 -12.63
C ASN A 74 -13.06 9.72 -13.76
N SER A 75 -11.76 9.57 -14.07
CA SER A 75 -11.26 8.66 -15.11
C SER A 75 -10.82 7.28 -14.55
N LEU A 76 -10.95 7.03 -13.25
CA LEU A 76 -10.66 5.72 -12.67
C LEU A 76 -11.59 4.64 -13.22
N HIS A 77 -11.04 3.45 -13.46
CA HIS A 77 -11.79 2.34 -14.04
C HIS A 77 -12.52 1.51 -12.98
N LYS A 78 -13.65 0.91 -13.40
CA LYS A 78 -14.34 -0.07 -12.56
C LYS A 78 -13.44 -1.28 -12.29
N GLY A 79 -13.28 -1.62 -11.00
CA GLY A 79 -12.43 -2.71 -10.55
C GLY A 79 -10.97 -2.33 -10.33
N GLN A 80 -10.55 -1.12 -10.74
CA GLN A 80 -9.25 -0.57 -10.42
C GLN A 80 -9.10 -0.34 -8.91
N GLU A 81 -7.94 -0.61 -8.36
CA GLU A 81 -7.66 -0.37 -6.95
C GLU A 81 -7.08 1.03 -6.76
N LEU A 82 -7.57 1.74 -5.76
CA LEU A 82 -7.05 3.03 -5.32
C LEU A 82 -6.57 2.87 -3.87
N ALA A 83 -5.26 2.78 -3.68
CA ALA A 83 -4.63 2.66 -2.38
C ALA A 83 -4.31 4.06 -1.84
N LEU A 84 -5.14 4.53 -0.92
CA LEU A 84 -4.94 5.81 -0.26
C LEU A 84 -3.84 5.70 0.79
N ASN A 85 -3.04 6.73 0.91
CA ASN A 85 -1.96 6.79 1.89
C ASN A 85 -1.83 8.19 2.53
N GLY A 86 -1.17 8.23 3.68
CA GLY A 86 -1.13 9.36 4.57
C GLY A 86 -1.90 9.06 5.86
N ASN A 87 -2.53 10.06 6.46
CA ASN A 87 -3.53 9.87 7.52
C ASN A 87 -4.93 10.09 6.93
N ASP A 88 -5.39 9.15 6.12
CA ASP A 88 -6.62 9.27 5.33
C ASP A 88 -7.86 9.60 6.18
N LEU A 89 -7.91 9.03 7.40
CA LEU A 89 -9.01 9.28 8.33
C LEU A 89 -9.14 10.76 8.74
N SER A 90 -8.07 11.56 8.60
CA SER A 90 -8.09 12.98 8.90
C SER A 90 -8.74 13.83 7.81
N HIS A 91 -8.90 13.29 6.58
CA HIS A 91 -9.47 14.06 5.47
C HIS A 91 -10.96 14.34 5.69
N PRO A 92 -11.41 15.61 5.69
CA PRO A 92 -12.80 15.95 6.03
C PRO A 92 -13.81 15.40 5.02
N GLU A 93 -13.45 15.28 3.75
CA GLU A 93 -14.32 14.81 2.67
C GLU A 93 -14.15 13.30 2.36
N LEU A 94 -13.42 12.56 3.19
CA LEU A 94 -13.10 11.14 2.92
C LEU A 94 -14.34 10.31 2.63
N ILE A 95 -15.39 10.42 3.45
CA ILE A 95 -16.60 9.58 3.32
C ILE A 95 -17.34 9.88 2.02
N GLU A 96 -17.46 11.15 1.65
CA GLU A 96 -18.10 11.57 0.39
C GLU A 96 -17.30 11.06 -0.81
N PHE A 97 -15.99 11.23 -0.77
CA PHE A 97 -15.08 10.73 -1.80
C PHE A 97 -15.18 9.22 -1.97
N LEU A 98 -15.12 8.45 -0.89
CA LEU A 98 -15.21 6.99 -0.94
C LEU A 98 -16.59 6.52 -1.47
N ASN A 99 -17.70 7.22 -1.15
CA ASN A 99 -19.01 6.93 -1.74
C ASN A 99 -19.01 7.15 -3.26
N ARG A 100 -18.36 8.23 -3.74
CA ARG A 100 -18.24 8.49 -5.17
C ARG A 100 -17.41 7.40 -5.86
N MET A 101 -16.27 7.00 -5.28
CA MET A 101 -15.43 5.92 -5.80
C MET A 101 -16.18 4.58 -5.83
N LYS A 102 -16.90 4.25 -4.78
CA LYS A 102 -17.76 3.07 -4.73
C LYS A 102 -18.82 3.06 -5.85
N ASN A 103 -19.49 4.19 -6.09
CA ASN A 103 -20.50 4.32 -7.15
C ASN A 103 -19.88 4.17 -8.55
N GLN A 104 -18.62 4.58 -8.73
CA GLN A 104 -17.83 4.37 -9.94
C GLN A 104 -17.33 2.92 -10.09
N GLY A 105 -17.39 2.14 -9.01
CA GLY A 105 -16.94 0.76 -8.95
C GLY A 105 -15.43 0.59 -8.70
N VAL A 106 -14.78 1.65 -8.23
CA VAL A 106 -13.36 1.65 -7.81
C VAL A 106 -13.23 0.95 -6.46
N ILE A 107 -12.18 0.18 -6.27
CA ILE A 107 -11.87 -0.55 -5.04
C ILE A 107 -10.90 0.30 -4.20
N CYS A 108 -11.40 0.95 -3.16
CA CYS A 108 -10.58 1.76 -2.28
C CYS A 108 -9.96 0.95 -1.15
N ASN A 109 -8.68 1.18 -0.90
CA ASN A 109 -7.92 0.65 0.23
C ASN A 109 -7.35 1.84 1.01
N ILE A 110 -7.26 1.74 2.34
CA ILE A 110 -6.63 2.76 3.18
C ILE A 110 -5.51 2.16 4.01
N THR A 111 -4.54 3.02 4.35
CA THR A 111 -3.49 2.67 5.33
C THR A 111 -3.58 3.63 6.51
N VAL A 112 -3.63 3.09 7.71
CA VAL A 112 -3.71 3.86 8.95
C VAL A 112 -2.59 3.47 9.91
N ASN A 113 -2.10 4.43 10.68
CA ASN A 113 -1.20 4.13 11.79
C ASN A 113 -1.96 3.38 12.89
N GLN A 114 -1.32 2.44 13.58
CA GLN A 114 -1.92 1.65 14.67
C GLN A 114 -2.62 2.52 15.72
N ILE A 115 -2.03 3.67 16.09
CA ILE A 115 -2.62 4.59 17.06
C ILE A 115 -3.94 5.15 16.54
N HIS A 116 -3.99 5.52 15.25
CA HIS A 116 -5.21 6.01 14.60
C HIS A 116 -6.23 4.88 14.42
N PHE A 117 -5.78 3.66 14.09
CA PHE A 117 -6.64 2.49 14.00
C PHE A 117 -7.42 2.26 15.30
N ILE A 118 -6.71 2.26 16.44
CA ILE A 118 -7.33 2.04 17.74
C ILE A 118 -8.22 3.23 18.16
N ARG A 119 -7.78 4.46 17.90
CA ARG A 119 -8.50 5.68 18.26
C ARG A 119 -9.78 5.87 17.44
N GLU A 120 -9.72 5.59 16.14
CA GLU A 120 -10.80 5.84 15.18
C GLU A 120 -11.56 4.56 14.78
N ILE A 121 -11.55 3.54 15.64
CA ILE A 121 -12.07 2.20 15.32
C ILE A 121 -13.53 2.24 14.83
N GLU A 122 -14.38 3.10 15.41
CA GLU A 122 -15.77 3.23 14.99
C GLU A 122 -15.91 3.79 13.57
N LYS A 123 -15.04 4.73 13.19
CA LYS A 123 -15.01 5.24 11.81
C LYS A 123 -14.58 4.15 10.83
N ILE A 124 -13.60 3.34 11.20
CA ILE A 124 -13.12 2.21 10.38
C ILE A 124 -14.22 1.15 10.23
N ARG A 125 -14.91 0.78 11.33
CA ARG A 125 -16.08 -0.10 11.30
C ARG A 125 -17.15 0.42 10.32
N PHE A 126 -17.43 1.71 10.38
CA PHE A 126 -18.38 2.35 9.47
C PHE A 126 -17.93 2.22 8.01
N LEU A 127 -16.67 2.49 7.70
CA LEU A 127 -16.13 2.41 6.34
C LEU A 127 -16.20 0.98 5.77
N VAL A 128 -15.80 -0.01 6.57
CA VAL A 128 -15.82 -1.42 6.17
C VAL A 128 -17.26 -1.95 6.01
N ASN A 129 -18.11 -1.71 7.01
CA ASN A 129 -19.49 -2.21 6.99
C ASN A 129 -20.35 -1.61 5.87
N ASN A 130 -20.00 -0.41 5.40
CA ASN A 130 -20.66 0.23 4.26
C ASN A 130 -19.95 -0.09 2.93
N ASN A 131 -18.95 -0.99 2.90
CA ASN A 131 -18.16 -1.33 1.72
C ASN A 131 -17.58 -0.07 1.03
N LEU A 132 -17.10 0.89 1.81
CA LEU A 132 -16.42 2.09 1.32
C LEU A 132 -14.94 1.85 1.13
N ILE A 133 -14.37 0.92 1.90
CA ILE A 133 -13.00 0.42 1.73
C ILE A 133 -13.03 -1.11 1.69
N TRP A 134 -12.03 -1.68 1.03
CA TRP A 134 -11.86 -3.12 0.94
C TRP A 134 -10.61 -3.59 1.70
N GLY A 135 -9.45 -3.07 1.37
CA GLY A 135 -8.19 -3.32 2.06
C GLY A 135 -7.99 -2.31 3.19
N LEU A 136 -7.48 -2.80 4.31
CA LEU A 136 -7.10 -2.01 5.47
C LEU A 136 -5.67 -2.35 5.85
N GLY A 137 -4.72 -1.46 5.55
CA GLY A 137 -3.34 -1.51 6.03
C GLY A 137 -3.23 -0.86 7.41
N ILE A 138 -2.51 -1.48 8.33
CA ILE A 138 -2.27 -0.93 9.66
C ILE A 138 -0.77 -0.86 9.88
N SER A 139 -0.19 0.34 9.86
CA SER A 139 1.23 0.56 10.13
C SER A 139 1.52 0.29 11.60
N LEU A 140 2.33 -0.73 11.87
CA LEU A 140 2.71 -1.17 13.20
C LEU A 140 3.48 -0.07 13.96
N VAL A 141 3.14 0.10 15.24
CA VAL A 141 3.85 0.99 16.17
C VAL A 141 4.31 0.20 17.40
N ASN A 142 3.47 -0.69 17.90
CA ASN A 142 3.76 -1.52 19.08
C ASN A 142 3.16 -2.91 18.90
N SER A 143 4.02 -3.90 18.68
CA SER A 143 3.64 -5.29 18.49
C SER A 143 3.12 -5.97 19.76
N SER A 144 3.33 -5.38 20.93
CA SER A 144 2.85 -5.91 22.22
C SER A 144 1.45 -5.42 22.62
N ASP A 145 0.80 -4.59 21.79
CA ASP A 145 -0.51 -4.01 22.11
C ASP A 145 -1.65 -5.01 21.86
N ASP A 146 -2.22 -5.55 22.90
CA ASP A 146 -3.31 -6.52 22.82
C ASP A 146 -4.57 -5.98 22.11
N LYS A 147 -4.85 -4.66 22.20
CA LYS A 147 -5.98 -4.02 21.50
C LYS A 147 -5.85 -4.10 20.00
N LEU A 148 -4.63 -4.03 19.47
CA LEU A 148 -4.39 -4.24 18.05
C LEU A 148 -4.97 -5.58 17.60
N TYR A 149 -4.59 -6.65 18.30
CA TYR A 149 -5.02 -8.01 17.94
C TYR A 149 -6.48 -8.29 18.24
N GLU A 150 -7.05 -7.65 19.26
CA GLU A 150 -8.49 -7.71 19.55
C GLU A 150 -9.29 -7.16 18.37
N TYR A 151 -8.96 -5.96 17.90
CA TYR A 151 -9.69 -5.30 16.81
C TYR A 151 -9.40 -5.92 15.44
N LEU A 152 -8.19 -6.43 15.20
CA LEU A 152 -7.86 -7.12 13.94
C LEU A 152 -8.79 -8.29 13.61
N LYS A 153 -9.33 -8.97 14.62
CA LYS A 153 -10.27 -10.09 14.43
C LYS A 153 -11.56 -9.68 13.71
N GLU A 154 -11.90 -8.39 13.77
CA GLU A 154 -13.11 -7.87 13.11
C GLU A 154 -12.89 -7.61 11.61
N PHE A 155 -11.62 -7.53 11.16
CA PHE A 155 -11.27 -7.11 9.81
C PHE A 155 -10.45 -8.18 9.08
N PRO A 156 -11.09 -9.17 8.44
CA PRO A 156 -10.38 -10.30 7.81
C PRO A 156 -9.47 -9.88 6.63
N ASN A 157 -9.68 -8.68 6.09
CA ASN A 157 -8.82 -8.10 5.03
C ASN A 157 -7.77 -7.11 5.57
N ALA A 158 -7.65 -6.97 6.88
CA ALA A 158 -6.58 -6.17 7.46
C ALA A 158 -5.22 -6.82 7.26
N VAL A 159 -4.23 -5.98 6.98
CA VAL A 159 -2.82 -6.35 6.79
C VAL A 159 -1.98 -5.46 7.70
N ILE A 160 -1.14 -6.05 8.54
CA ILE A 160 -0.15 -5.30 9.31
C ILE A 160 0.95 -4.87 8.34
N HIS A 161 1.23 -3.57 8.29
CA HIS A 161 2.34 -3.00 7.55
C HIS A 161 3.51 -2.76 8.50
N THR A 162 4.66 -3.27 8.13
CA THR A 162 5.94 -3.05 8.83
C THR A 162 6.98 -2.52 7.85
N ILE A 163 8.07 -2.00 8.38
CA ILE A 163 9.19 -1.52 7.58
C ILE A 163 10.41 -2.39 7.93
N ASP A 164 11.09 -2.94 6.93
CA ASP A 164 12.18 -3.89 7.11
C ASP A 164 13.29 -3.38 8.05
N GLY A 165 13.66 -2.11 7.93
CA GLY A 165 14.66 -1.48 8.79
C GLY A 165 14.20 -1.18 10.22
N LEU A 166 12.90 -1.29 10.51
CA LEU A 166 12.31 -1.02 11.83
C LEU A 166 11.76 -2.28 12.50
N LEU A 167 11.48 -3.32 11.72
CA LEU A 167 10.90 -4.58 12.19
C LEU A 167 11.96 -5.40 12.94
N THR A 168 11.80 -5.49 14.25
CA THR A 168 12.72 -6.22 15.13
C THR A 168 12.36 -7.70 15.25
N LYS A 169 13.31 -8.49 15.75
CA LYS A 169 13.04 -9.89 16.13
C LYS A 169 11.90 -9.99 17.16
N GLU A 170 11.86 -9.09 18.14
CA GLU A 170 10.82 -9.04 19.16
C GLU A 170 9.44 -8.80 18.55
N ASP A 171 9.34 -7.88 17.58
CA ASP A 171 8.08 -7.62 16.86
C ASP A 171 7.59 -8.87 16.11
N ILE A 172 8.51 -9.57 15.44
CA ILE A 172 8.20 -10.82 14.74
C ILE A 172 7.70 -11.88 15.72
N ASP A 173 8.40 -12.06 16.83
CA ASP A 173 8.03 -13.02 17.87
C ASP A 173 6.64 -12.70 18.47
N ASN A 174 6.37 -11.43 18.76
CA ASN A 174 5.08 -10.95 19.29
C ASN A 174 3.91 -11.16 18.30
N MET A 175 4.15 -11.05 17.00
CA MET A 175 3.14 -11.22 15.95
C MET A 175 2.97 -12.69 15.52
N SER A 176 3.95 -13.54 15.78
CA SER A 176 4.00 -14.93 15.30
C SER A 176 2.80 -15.76 15.76
N ASN A 177 2.29 -16.60 14.85
CA ASN A 177 1.19 -17.54 15.09
C ASN A 177 -0.15 -16.90 15.52
N LYS A 178 -0.34 -15.59 15.28
CA LYS A 178 -1.58 -14.86 15.56
C LYS A 178 -2.54 -14.79 14.36
N ASN A 179 -2.31 -15.58 13.31
CA ASN A 179 -3.10 -15.60 12.07
C ASN A 179 -3.14 -14.24 11.36
N ILE A 180 -2.00 -13.55 11.35
CA ILE A 180 -1.84 -12.20 10.78
C ILE A 180 -1.44 -12.30 9.31
N LYS A 181 -1.93 -11.34 8.51
CA LYS A 181 -1.37 -10.99 7.21
C LYS A 181 -0.35 -9.88 7.42
N LEU A 182 0.86 -10.04 6.91
CA LEU A 182 1.97 -9.12 7.07
C LEU A 182 2.41 -8.58 5.71
N LEU A 183 2.60 -7.26 5.60
CA LEU A 183 3.29 -6.61 4.51
C LEU A 183 4.57 -5.98 5.06
N ILE A 184 5.71 -6.38 4.52
CA ILE A 184 7.00 -5.77 4.81
C ILE A 184 7.31 -4.77 3.70
N LEU A 185 7.44 -3.51 4.06
CA LEU A 185 7.82 -2.39 3.21
C LEU A 185 9.32 -2.12 3.37
N GLY A 186 9.98 -1.74 2.30
CA GLY A 186 11.37 -1.29 2.37
C GLY A 186 11.51 0.06 3.08
N TYR A 187 12.59 0.24 3.82
CA TYR A 187 12.90 1.50 4.50
C TYR A 187 13.20 2.61 3.47
N LYS A 188 12.39 3.67 3.48
CA LYS A 188 12.52 4.80 2.55
C LYS A 188 13.35 5.92 3.15
N VAL A 189 14.52 6.19 2.58
CA VAL A 189 15.40 7.31 2.97
C VAL A 189 14.89 8.60 2.34
N LEU A 190 13.65 9.00 2.70
CA LEU A 190 12.94 10.18 2.22
C LEU A 190 12.27 10.93 3.39
N GLY A 191 11.94 12.20 3.20
CA GLY A 191 11.28 13.00 4.22
C GLY A 191 12.03 13.00 5.56
N ARG A 192 11.32 12.73 6.67
CA ARG A 192 11.96 12.56 7.99
C ARG A 192 12.80 11.29 8.10
N GLY A 193 12.54 10.30 7.25
CA GLY A 193 13.31 9.06 7.19
C GLY A 193 14.79 9.28 6.92
N ILE A 194 15.18 10.38 6.24
CA ILE A 194 16.58 10.76 6.01
C ILE A 194 17.32 10.98 7.35
N ASN A 195 16.73 11.80 8.21
CA ASN A 195 17.34 12.13 9.50
C ASN A 195 17.39 10.91 10.43
N TYR A 196 16.29 10.15 10.46
CA TYR A 196 16.21 8.93 11.24
C TYR A 196 17.25 7.90 10.79
N TYR A 197 17.40 7.68 9.48
CA TYR A 197 18.43 6.80 8.92
C TYR A 197 19.84 7.21 9.35
N ASN A 198 20.16 8.51 9.30
CA ASN A 198 21.49 9.01 9.65
C ASN A 198 21.86 8.73 11.13
N THR A 199 20.87 8.67 12.01
CA THR A 199 21.07 8.44 13.45
C THR A 199 20.94 6.97 13.87
N HIS A 200 20.22 6.13 13.07
CA HIS A 200 19.93 4.72 13.40
C HIS A 200 20.44 3.74 12.33
N LYS A 201 21.42 4.16 11.52
CA LYS A 201 21.88 3.43 10.34
C LYS A 201 22.26 1.98 10.62
N GLU A 202 22.99 1.73 11.69
CA GLU A 202 23.45 0.39 12.05
C GLU A 202 22.28 -0.49 12.53
N GLU A 203 21.35 0.07 13.28
CA GLU A 203 20.14 -0.63 13.73
C GLU A 203 19.28 -1.05 12.52
N ILE A 204 19.02 -0.09 11.60
CA ILE A 204 18.26 -0.34 10.37
C ILE A 204 18.90 -1.47 9.56
N LYS A 205 20.20 -1.44 9.36
CA LYS A 205 20.92 -2.49 8.63
C LYS A 205 20.83 -3.84 9.32
N ASN A 206 21.04 -3.87 10.64
CA ASN A 206 20.98 -5.11 11.41
C ASN A 206 19.58 -5.75 11.33
N ASN A 207 18.52 -4.94 11.36
CA ASN A 207 17.14 -5.44 11.21
C ASN A 207 16.90 -6.02 9.81
N ILE A 208 17.32 -5.31 8.75
CA ILE A 208 17.23 -5.81 7.37
C ILE A 208 18.00 -7.13 7.23
N GLU A 209 19.24 -7.20 7.70
CA GLU A 209 20.06 -8.40 7.64
C GLU A 209 19.43 -9.57 8.44
N TYR A 210 18.87 -9.28 9.61
CA TYR A 210 18.17 -10.30 10.39
C TYR A 210 16.98 -10.89 9.61
N ILE A 211 16.13 -10.02 9.03
CA ILE A 211 14.98 -10.47 8.24
C ILE A 211 15.45 -11.24 7.01
N GLU A 212 16.41 -10.68 6.26
CA GLU A 212 16.98 -11.33 5.08
C GLU A 212 17.45 -12.74 5.38
N ASN A 213 18.22 -12.92 6.46
CA ASN A 213 18.78 -14.23 6.82
C ASN A 213 17.72 -15.24 7.32
N ASN A 214 16.58 -14.75 7.83
CA ASN A 214 15.58 -15.60 8.49
C ASN A 214 14.24 -15.66 7.76
N ILE A 215 14.06 -15.01 6.61
CA ILE A 215 12.76 -14.84 5.94
C ILE A 215 12.06 -16.16 5.61
N LEU A 216 12.83 -17.21 5.23
CA LEU A 216 12.27 -18.53 4.93
C LEU A 216 11.67 -19.23 6.17
N SER A 217 12.10 -18.88 7.37
CA SER A 217 11.50 -19.37 8.62
C SER A 217 10.40 -18.43 9.10
N ILE A 218 10.58 -17.12 8.99
CA ILE A 218 9.62 -16.09 9.40
C ILE A 218 8.28 -16.29 8.68
N GLN A 219 8.29 -16.55 7.36
CA GLN A 219 7.06 -16.70 6.58
C GLN A 219 6.09 -17.76 7.13
N ASN A 220 6.61 -18.80 7.80
CA ASN A 220 5.79 -19.88 8.35
C ASN A 220 4.95 -19.44 9.58
N ASN A 221 5.25 -18.28 10.16
CA ASN A 221 4.59 -17.76 11.36
C ASN A 221 3.38 -16.88 11.03
N PHE A 222 3.16 -16.57 9.74
CA PHE A 222 2.11 -15.67 9.28
C PHE A 222 1.16 -16.35 8.31
N ASN A 223 -0.08 -15.91 8.30
CA ASN A 223 -1.08 -16.43 7.35
C ASN A 223 -0.75 -16.05 5.90
N VAL A 224 -0.30 -14.82 5.72
CA VAL A 224 0.23 -14.28 4.46
C VAL A 224 1.39 -13.37 4.82
N ILE A 225 2.47 -13.44 4.03
CA ILE A 225 3.53 -12.44 4.04
C ILE A 225 3.71 -11.90 2.62
N SER A 226 3.82 -10.60 2.49
CA SER A 226 4.01 -9.89 1.23
C SER A 226 5.05 -8.78 1.38
N PHE A 227 5.55 -8.27 0.26
CA PHE A 227 6.65 -7.32 0.22
C PHE A 227 6.36 -6.27 -0.86
N ASP A 228 6.79 -5.02 -0.64
CA ASP A 228 6.92 -4.05 -1.73
C ASP A 228 8.24 -4.26 -2.49
N ASN A 229 8.39 -3.60 -3.63
CA ASN A 229 9.56 -3.78 -4.48
C ASN A 229 10.88 -3.38 -3.79
N LEU A 230 10.84 -2.36 -2.92
CA LEU A 230 12.03 -1.95 -2.17
C LEU A 230 12.44 -2.99 -1.12
N ALA A 231 11.49 -3.60 -0.41
CA ALA A 231 11.79 -4.70 0.50
C ALA A 231 12.25 -5.95 -0.25
N ILE A 232 11.73 -6.22 -1.44
CA ILE A 232 12.22 -7.31 -2.31
C ILE A 232 13.70 -7.14 -2.61
N GLU A 233 14.13 -5.92 -2.94
CA GLU A 233 15.53 -5.58 -3.19
C GLU A 233 16.38 -5.70 -1.92
N HIS A 234 15.98 -5.04 -0.83
CA HIS A 234 16.71 -5.05 0.44
C HIS A 234 16.93 -6.45 1.00
N LEU A 235 15.94 -7.34 0.87
CA LEU A 235 15.94 -8.69 1.43
C LEU A 235 16.43 -9.75 0.44
N ASN A 236 16.86 -9.34 -0.77
CA ASN A 236 17.34 -10.24 -1.83
C ASN A 236 16.40 -11.42 -2.10
N LEU A 237 15.07 -11.13 -2.17
CA LEU A 237 14.04 -12.17 -2.22
C LEU A 237 14.06 -12.97 -3.52
N GLN A 238 14.47 -12.36 -4.64
CA GLN A 238 14.57 -13.06 -5.92
C GLN A 238 15.48 -14.30 -5.83
N GLU A 239 16.65 -14.17 -5.20
CA GLU A 239 17.56 -15.30 -5.01
C GLU A 239 17.00 -16.35 -4.04
N LYS A 240 16.31 -15.91 -2.99
CA LYS A 240 15.74 -16.81 -1.97
C LYS A 240 14.56 -17.64 -2.49
N PHE A 241 13.77 -17.07 -3.39
CA PHE A 241 12.57 -17.68 -3.98
C PHE A 241 12.73 -18.00 -5.47
N LYS A 242 13.95 -18.10 -6.00
CA LYS A 242 14.25 -18.27 -7.42
C LYS A 242 13.46 -19.37 -8.14
N ASN A 243 13.13 -20.47 -7.46
CA ASN A 243 12.39 -21.58 -8.04
C ASN A 243 10.92 -21.26 -8.34
N ASN A 244 10.33 -20.27 -7.65
CA ASN A 244 8.93 -19.89 -7.77
C ASN A 244 8.78 -18.39 -8.07
N TRP A 245 9.86 -17.69 -8.40
CA TRP A 245 9.89 -16.24 -8.52
C TRP A 245 8.83 -15.70 -9.48
N GLU A 246 8.74 -16.25 -10.67
CA GLU A 246 7.77 -15.82 -11.69
C GLU A 246 6.31 -16.00 -11.27
N GLN A 247 6.04 -16.89 -10.30
CA GLN A 247 4.70 -17.10 -9.76
C GLN A 247 4.38 -16.13 -8.62
N LEU A 248 5.40 -15.64 -7.92
CA LEU A 248 5.27 -14.77 -6.75
C LEU A 248 5.39 -13.29 -7.11
N TYR A 249 6.20 -12.97 -8.11
CA TYR A 249 6.51 -11.60 -8.48
C TYR A 249 5.37 -10.95 -9.27
N MET A 250 4.91 -9.80 -8.80
CA MET A 250 3.73 -9.13 -9.35
C MET A 250 4.06 -8.07 -10.41
N GLY A 251 5.33 -7.86 -10.72
CA GLY A 251 5.82 -6.90 -11.72
C GLY A 251 6.60 -5.74 -11.13
N ASN A 252 7.29 -5.01 -11.99
CA ASN A 252 8.07 -3.83 -11.62
C ASN A 252 7.17 -2.63 -11.33
N GLU A 253 7.72 -1.65 -10.62
CA GLU A 253 7.08 -0.34 -10.49
C GLU A 253 6.85 0.30 -11.87
N GLY A 254 5.71 0.95 -12.07
CA GLY A 254 5.33 1.52 -13.35
C GLY A 254 4.76 0.53 -14.37
N GLU A 255 4.86 -0.79 -14.14
CA GLU A 255 4.36 -1.80 -15.07
C GLU A 255 2.83 -2.00 -14.95
N PHE A 256 2.33 -2.13 -13.73
CA PHE A 256 0.90 -2.32 -13.43
C PHE A 256 0.35 -1.28 -12.44
N THR A 257 1.23 -0.49 -11.87
CA THR A 257 0.92 0.49 -10.82
C THR A 257 1.66 1.79 -11.08
N PHE A 258 1.21 2.88 -10.48
CA PHE A 258 1.97 4.13 -10.40
C PHE A 258 1.52 4.94 -9.19
N TYR A 259 2.20 6.04 -8.90
CA TYR A 259 1.94 6.88 -7.74
C TYR A 259 1.39 8.24 -8.14
N ILE A 260 0.42 8.75 -7.36
CA ILE A 260 -0.14 10.10 -7.46
C ILE A 260 -0.01 10.81 -6.10
N SER A 261 0.61 11.99 -6.07
CA SER A 261 0.44 12.94 -4.99
C SER A 261 -0.68 13.90 -5.36
N ALA A 262 -1.90 13.64 -4.88
CA ALA A 262 -3.04 14.53 -5.12
C ALA A 262 -2.88 15.85 -4.33
N THR A 263 -2.10 15.87 -3.23
CA THR A 263 -1.76 17.04 -2.46
C THR A 263 -0.85 17.99 -3.22
N ASP A 264 0.13 17.46 -3.97
CA ASP A 264 1.10 18.25 -4.77
C ASP A 264 0.69 18.38 -6.21
N LYS A 265 -0.36 17.69 -6.64
CA LYS A 265 -0.80 17.59 -8.03
C LYS A 265 0.31 17.09 -8.95
N THR A 266 0.93 15.98 -8.54
CA THR A 266 2.01 15.32 -9.29
C THR A 266 1.79 13.82 -9.38
N TYR A 267 2.50 13.17 -10.32
CA TYR A 267 2.54 11.73 -10.45
C TYR A 267 3.96 11.26 -10.79
N SER A 268 4.27 10.01 -10.48
CA SER A 268 5.56 9.36 -10.71
C SER A 268 5.41 7.85 -10.84
N ILE A 269 6.50 7.16 -11.19
CA ILE A 269 6.53 5.68 -11.25
C ILE A 269 6.15 5.09 -9.90
N SER A 270 6.73 5.63 -8.82
CA SER A 270 6.48 5.21 -7.45
C SER A 270 6.65 6.36 -6.46
N SER A 271 6.29 6.12 -5.20
CA SER A 271 6.53 7.09 -4.12
C SER A 271 8.00 7.24 -3.72
N LEU A 272 8.92 6.47 -4.31
CA LEU A 272 10.36 6.54 -4.10
C LEU A 272 11.04 7.50 -5.08
N GLU A 273 10.41 7.75 -6.23
CA GLU A 273 11.02 8.54 -7.29
C GLU A 273 11.00 10.02 -6.94
N SER A 274 12.18 10.63 -6.95
CA SER A 274 12.34 12.07 -6.72
C SER A 274 12.79 12.83 -7.97
N SER A 275 13.32 12.13 -8.99
CA SER A 275 13.88 12.73 -10.19
C SER A 275 12.89 12.76 -11.37
N LEU A 276 11.91 11.83 -11.39
CA LEU A 276 10.93 11.67 -12.46
C LEU A 276 9.50 11.94 -11.93
N VAL A 277 9.30 13.14 -11.40
CA VAL A 277 8.01 13.61 -10.90
C VAL A 277 7.39 14.60 -11.91
N PHE A 278 6.17 14.34 -12.32
CA PHE A 278 5.47 15.09 -13.36
C PHE A 278 4.26 15.82 -12.80
N PRO A 279 4.00 17.08 -13.22
CA PRO A 279 2.80 17.79 -12.80
C PRO A 279 1.54 17.21 -13.46
N ILE A 280 0.44 17.11 -12.71
CA ILE A 280 -0.88 16.77 -13.24
C ILE A 280 -1.46 18.02 -13.90
N LYS A 281 -1.89 17.89 -15.16
CA LYS A 281 -2.56 18.93 -15.94
C LYS A 281 -4.08 18.78 -15.85
N ASP A 282 -4.82 19.84 -16.11
CA ASP A 282 -6.29 19.86 -15.99
C ASP A 282 -7.00 18.79 -16.83
N ASN A 283 -6.41 18.41 -17.97
CA ASN A 283 -6.97 17.41 -18.89
C ASN A 283 -6.36 16.01 -18.70
N ASP A 284 -5.47 15.81 -17.73
CA ASP A 284 -4.89 14.50 -17.51
C ASP A 284 -5.94 13.54 -16.94
N THR A 285 -5.91 12.32 -17.47
CA THR A 285 -6.63 11.16 -16.95
C THR A 285 -5.64 10.19 -16.34
N VAL A 286 -6.13 9.25 -15.53
CA VAL A 286 -5.24 8.19 -14.99
C VAL A 286 -4.55 7.41 -16.11
N ASP A 287 -5.21 7.24 -17.26
CA ASP A 287 -4.64 6.53 -18.40
C ASP A 287 -3.55 7.33 -19.10
N THR A 288 -3.74 8.64 -19.28
CA THR A 288 -2.69 9.49 -19.90
C THR A 288 -1.45 9.55 -19.01
N MET A 289 -1.62 9.66 -17.71
CA MET A 289 -0.52 9.62 -16.73
C MET A 289 0.19 8.26 -16.75
N PHE A 290 -0.56 7.15 -16.69
CA PHE A 290 0.02 5.81 -16.71
C PHE A 290 0.74 5.50 -18.02
N ASN A 291 0.17 5.87 -19.16
CA ASN A 291 0.82 5.71 -20.47
C ASN A 291 2.11 6.53 -20.56
N HIS A 292 2.15 7.73 -19.97
CA HIS A 292 3.38 8.52 -19.89
C HIS A 292 4.45 7.77 -19.07
N ILE A 293 4.10 7.28 -17.87
CA ILE A 293 5.02 6.48 -17.01
C ILE A 293 5.60 5.28 -17.75
N ARG A 294 4.80 4.55 -18.53
CA ARG A 294 5.24 3.35 -19.24
C ARG A 294 6.15 3.61 -20.44
N ASN A 295 6.22 4.85 -20.90
CA ASN A 295 7.03 5.25 -22.07
C ASN A 295 8.31 6.02 -21.70
N ILE A 296 8.63 6.12 -20.41
CA ILE A 296 9.89 6.65 -19.88
C ILE A 296 10.92 5.54 -19.79
#